data_770ca79ced5a037c83a1dd642815ee0f
#
_entry.id   770ca79ced5a037c83a1dd642815ee0f
#
_cell.length_a   1.000
_cell.length_b   1.000
_cell.length_c   1.000
_cell.angle_alpha   90.00
_cell.angle_beta   90.00
_cell.angle_gamma   90.00
#
_symmetry.space_group_name_H-M   'P 1'
#
loop_
_entity.id
_entity.type
_entity.pdbx_description
1 polymer ?
#
loop_
_entity_poly.entity_id
_entity_poly.type
_entity_poly.pdbx_seq_one_letter_code
_entity_poly.pdbx_strand_id
1 'polypeptide(L)'
;MLKSEDENYFKRILALTFTNRAAEEMKNRILNALKDFSDIQIKESPTEMFKQLKKELNFSSDKIIKLAKDRLNLLLHNYSFFQIETLDSFNHHIIRSFYNELNLDPDFQVIIDTEDILDQSVLRIFENIEND
;
A
#
# COMPACT_ATOMS: atom_id res chain seq x y z
N MET A 1 -9.16 10.95 -0.80
CA MET A 1 -8.69 11.60 0.43
C MET A 1 -9.22 13.04 0.61
N LEU A 2 -8.89 13.99 -0.24
CA LEU A 2 -9.26 15.40 -0.08
C LEU A 2 -10.76 15.68 -0.28
N LYS A 3 -11.46 14.82 -1.05
CA LYS A 3 -12.91 14.94 -1.29
C LYS A 3 -13.76 14.44 -0.11
N SER A 4 -13.24 13.52 0.69
CA SER A 4 -13.99 12.92 1.80
C SER A 4 -14.04 13.83 3.01
N GLU A 5 -15.21 13.95 3.62
CA GLU A 5 -15.39 14.61 4.92
C GLU A 5 -14.79 13.77 6.05
N ASP A 6 -14.72 12.43 5.87
CA ASP A 6 -14.06 11.53 6.82
C ASP A 6 -12.54 11.74 6.76
N GLU A 7 -11.97 12.23 7.83
CA GLU A 7 -10.53 12.47 7.94
C GLU A 7 -9.71 11.20 7.85
N ASN A 8 -10.26 10.08 8.31
CA ASN A 8 -9.63 8.78 8.30
C ASN A 8 -9.91 7.96 7.04
N TYR A 9 -10.53 8.55 6.02
CA TYR A 9 -10.89 7.84 4.79
C TYR A 9 -9.70 7.13 4.13
N PHE A 10 -8.48 7.64 4.26
CA PHE A 10 -7.28 7.00 3.71
C PHE A 10 -7.02 5.61 4.30
N LYS A 11 -7.46 5.34 5.54
CA LYS A 11 -7.34 4.01 6.19
C LYS A 11 -8.22 2.94 5.54
N ARG A 12 -9.17 3.35 4.69
CA ARG A 12 -10.06 2.46 3.92
C ARG A 12 -9.62 2.31 2.46
N ILE A 13 -8.49 2.90 2.09
CA ILE A 13 -7.95 2.82 0.73
C ILE A 13 -6.85 1.78 0.73
N LEU A 14 -7.03 0.74 -0.05
CA LEU A 14 -6.01 -0.24 -0.37
C LEU A 14 -5.61 -0.03 -1.83
N ALA A 15 -4.32 0.13 -2.09
CA ALA A 15 -3.77 0.18 -3.44
C ALA A 15 -2.74 -0.95 -3.61
N LEU A 16 -2.94 -1.77 -4.63
CA LEU A 16 -2.08 -2.91 -4.90
C LEU A 16 -1.22 -2.67 -6.13
N THR A 17 0.02 -3.11 -6.06
CA THR A 17 1.00 -3.07 -7.13
C THR A 17 1.64 -4.44 -7.32
N PHE A 18 2.42 -4.63 -8.38
CA PHE A 18 3.17 -5.88 -8.59
C PHE A 18 4.58 -5.83 -8.01
N THR A 19 5.15 -4.65 -7.80
CA THR A 19 6.53 -4.52 -7.32
C THR A 19 6.62 -3.58 -6.13
N ASN A 20 7.56 -3.85 -5.22
CA ASN A 20 7.83 -2.98 -4.08
C ASN A 20 8.24 -1.57 -4.53
N ARG A 21 9.02 -1.47 -5.61
CA ARG A 21 9.41 -0.18 -6.18
C ARG A 21 8.19 0.65 -6.62
N ALA A 22 7.21 0.02 -7.28
CA ALA A 22 5.98 0.72 -7.69
C ALA A 22 5.14 1.15 -6.48
N ALA A 23 5.07 0.33 -5.44
CA ALA A 23 4.37 0.68 -4.20
C ALA A 23 5.02 1.89 -3.52
N GLU A 24 6.35 1.89 -3.41
CA GLU A 24 7.10 3.01 -2.83
C GLU A 24 6.97 4.29 -3.67
N GLU A 25 7.08 4.19 -4.99
CA GLU A 25 6.88 5.33 -5.89
C GLU A 25 5.49 5.94 -5.73
N MET A 26 4.45 5.12 -5.63
CA MET A 26 3.08 5.58 -5.42
C MET A 26 2.92 6.29 -4.07
N LYS A 27 3.49 5.73 -2.99
CA LYS A 27 3.51 6.37 -1.66
C LYS A 27 4.16 7.74 -1.74
N ASN A 28 5.35 7.81 -2.32
CA ASN A 28 6.11 9.05 -2.45
C ASN A 28 5.37 10.10 -3.29
N ARG A 29 4.74 9.71 -4.38
CA ARG A 29 3.93 10.62 -5.22
C ARG A 29 2.77 11.23 -4.44
N ILE A 30 2.06 10.44 -3.63
CA ILE A 30 0.93 10.94 -2.84
C ILE A 30 1.42 11.90 -1.75
N LEU A 31 2.50 11.54 -1.04
CA LEU A 31 3.08 12.38 0.00
C LEU A 31 3.58 13.72 -0.57
N ASN A 32 4.31 13.67 -1.69
CA ASN A 32 4.81 14.87 -2.36
C ASN A 32 3.64 15.74 -2.85
N ALA A 33 2.62 15.17 -3.45
CA ALA A 33 1.44 15.93 -3.88
C ALA A 33 0.74 16.61 -2.70
N LEU A 34 0.57 15.92 -1.56
CA LEU A 34 -0.02 16.53 -0.36
C LEU A 34 0.88 17.63 0.22
N LYS A 35 2.19 17.44 0.20
CA LYS A 35 3.17 18.44 0.62
C LYS A 35 3.10 19.69 -0.26
N ASP A 36 3.14 19.52 -1.58
CA ASP A 36 3.05 20.62 -2.54
C ASP A 36 1.71 21.38 -2.39
N PHE A 37 0.61 20.66 -2.22
CA PHE A 37 -0.72 21.26 -2.03
C PHE A 37 -0.88 21.95 -0.67
N SER A 38 -0.06 21.61 0.32
CA SER A 38 -0.05 22.26 1.63
C SER A 38 0.75 23.56 1.67
N ASP A 39 1.55 23.82 0.64
CA ASP A 39 2.35 25.04 0.53
C ASP A 39 1.48 26.21 0.04
N ILE A 40 1.61 27.36 0.70
CA ILE A 40 0.90 28.58 0.31
C ILE A 40 1.36 29.11 -1.06
N GLN A 41 2.60 28.81 -1.44
CA GLN A 41 3.18 29.23 -2.72
C GLN A 41 2.47 28.56 -3.92
N ILE A 42 1.75 27.46 -3.70
CA ILE A 42 0.95 26.81 -4.74
C ILE A 42 -0.11 27.75 -5.34
N LYS A 43 -0.49 28.82 -4.65
CA LYS A 43 -1.43 29.84 -5.16
C LYS A 43 -0.81 30.68 -6.27
N GLU A 44 0.48 30.96 -6.18
CA GLU A 44 1.22 31.80 -7.13
C GLU A 44 1.61 31.00 -8.37
N SER A 45 1.98 29.74 -8.18
CA SER A 45 2.38 28.83 -9.26
C SER A 45 1.68 27.46 -9.13
N PRO A 46 0.37 27.38 -9.45
CA PRO A 46 -0.38 26.15 -9.27
C PRO A 46 0.00 25.09 -10.32
N THR A 47 0.29 23.88 -9.85
CA THR A 47 0.51 22.72 -10.72
C THR A 47 -0.78 22.36 -11.46
N GLU A 48 -0.68 21.65 -12.60
CA GLU A 48 -1.86 21.19 -13.34
C GLU A 48 -2.76 20.29 -12.49
N MET A 49 -2.15 19.43 -11.67
CA MET A 49 -2.88 18.56 -10.75
C MET A 49 -3.67 19.38 -9.71
N PHE A 50 -3.10 20.46 -9.17
CA PHE A 50 -3.81 21.34 -8.25
C PHE A 50 -5.00 22.04 -8.92
N LYS A 51 -4.81 22.52 -10.16
CA LYS A 51 -5.89 23.16 -10.95
C LYS A 51 -7.03 22.20 -11.22
N GLN A 52 -6.72 20.96 -11.64
CA GLN A 52 -7.73 19.93 -11.87
C GLN A 52 -8.48 19.60 -10.57
N LEU A 53 -7.77 19.38 -9.47
CA LEU A 53 -8.36 19.10 -8.18
C LEU A 53 -9.30 20.22 -7.71
N LYS A 54 -8.86 21.47 -7.87
CA LYS A 54 -9.68 22.64 -7.54
C LYS A 54 -10.98 22.69 -8.34
N LYS A 55 -10.90 22.36 -9.63
CA LYS A 55 -12.07 22.31 -10.52
C LYS A 55 -13.02 21.18 -10.14
N GLU A 56 -12.49 19.99 -9.87
CA GLU A 56 -13.30 18.80 -9.52
C GLU A 56 -13.98 18.94 -8.16
N LEU A 57 -13.28 19.49 -7.17
CA LEU A 57 -13.81 19.64 -5.82
C LEU A 57 -14.67 20.88 -5.63
N ASN A 58 -14.56 21.85 -6.56
CA ASN A 58 -15.17 23.18 -6.42
C ASN A 58 -14.82 23.86 -5.08
N PHE A 59 -13.58 23.70 -4.63
CA PHE A 59 -13.09 24.28 -3.38
C PHE A 59 -12.21 25.49 -3.66
N SER A 60 -12.17 26.42 -2.68
CA SER A 60 -11.20 27.50 -2.70
C SER A 60 -9.78 26.97 -2.50
N SER A 61 -8.78 27.69 -3.02
CA SER A 61 -7.37 27.31 -2.85
C SER A 61 -6.99 27.20 -1.38
N ASP A 62 -7.50 28.10 -0.52
CA ASP A 62 -7.24 28.08 0.92
C ASP A 62 -7.79 26.82 1.59
N LYS A 63 -8.99 26.39 1.18
CA LYS A 63 -9.60 25.15 1.69
C LYS A 63 -8.77 23.92 1.28
N ILE A 64 -8.28 23.87 0.04
CA ILE A 64 -7.44 22.75 -0.44
C ILE A 64 -6.12 22.72 0.33
N ILE A 65 -5.45 23.86 0.50
CA ILE A 65 -4.19 23.97 1.24
C ILE A 65 -4.36 23.48 2.67
N LYS A 66 -5.40 23.95 3.36
CA LYS A 66 -5.70 23.51 4.73
C LYS A 66 -5.95 22.01 4.79
N LEU A 67 -6.83 21.49 3.94
CA LEU A 67 -7.13 20.06 3.89
C LEU A 67 -5.89 19.22 3.57
N ALA A 68 -5.04 19.64 2.63
CA ALA A 68 -3.83 18.93 2.28
C ALA A 68 -2.87 18.86 3.47
N LYS A 69 -2.69 19.96 4.20
CA LYS A 69 -1.87 20.03 5.42
C LYS A 69 -2.40 19.09 6.52
N ASP A 70 -3.69 19.15 6.78
CA ASP A 70 -4.32 18.33 7.82
C ASP A 70 -4.22 16.84 7.46
N ARG A 71 -4.48 16.48 6.18
CA ARG A 71 -4.38 15.11 5.69
C ARG A 71 -2.95 14.59 5.69
N LEU A 72 -1.97 15.42 5.30
CA LEU A 72 -0.56 15.04 5.36
C LEU A 72 -0.13 14.73 6.79
N ASN A 73 -0.45 15.60 7.74
CA ASN A 73 -0.12 15.39 9.15
C ASN A 73 -0.78 14.11 9.69
N LEU A 74 -2.07 13.94 9.43
CA LEU A 74 -2.80 12.76 9.88
C LEU A 74 -2.23 11.46 9.29
N LEU A 75 -1.87 11.47 8.02
CA LEU A 75 -1.28 10.33 7.33
C LEU A 75 0.10 9.99 7.90
N LEU A 76 0.95 10.99 8.15
CA LEU A 76 2.28 10.77 8.72
C LEU A 76 2.19 10.18 10.14
N HIS A 77 1.25 10.64 10.97
CA HIS A 77 1.03 10.09 12.31
C HIS A 77 0.40 8.70 12.31
N ASN A 78 -0.23 8.29 11.21
CA ASN A 78 -0.90 7.01 11.08
C ASN A 78 -0.37 6.23 9.87
N TYR A 79 0.93 6.31 9.62
CA TYR A 79 1.57 5.79 8.40
C TYR A 79 1.36 4.29 8.19
N SER A 80 1.26 3.51 9.27
CA SER A 80 0.96 2.08 9.20
C SER A 80 -0.38 1.73 8.54
N PHE A 81 -1.33 2.67 8.53
CA PHE A 81 -2.61 2.51 7.84
C PHE A 81 -2.61 3.00 6.39
N PHE A 82 -1.46 3.48 5.90
CA PHE A 82 -1.32 3.90 4.50
C PHE A 82 -1.01 2.68 3.63
N GLN A 83 -2.05 1.93 3.31
CA GLN A 83 -1.97 0.63 2.67
C GLN A 83 -1.78 0.75 1.16
N ILE A 84 -0.52 0.91 0.76
CA ILE A 84 -0.07 0.76 -0.62
C ILE A 84 1.02 -0.30 -0.60
N GLU A 85 0.74 -1.47 -1.14
CA GLU A 85 1.62 -2.62 -1.03
C GLU A 85 1.57 -3.52 -2.27
N THR A 86 2.42 -4.52 -2.31
CA THR A 86 2.36 -5.49 -3.40
C THR A 86 1.24 -6.49 -3.18
N LEU A 87 0.78 -7.11 -4.29
CA LEU A 87 -0.21 -8.17 -4.23
C LEU A 87 0.27 -9.34 -3.34
N ASP A 88 1.54 -9.68 -3.42
CA ASP A 88 2.13 -10.75 -2.61
C ASP A 88 2.12 -10.41 -1.12
N SER A 89 2.50 -9.17 -0.76
CA SER A 89 2.43 -8.70 0.62
C SER A 89 1.00 -8.72 1.16
N PHE A 90 0.05 -8.29 0.35
CA PHE A 90 -1.37 -8.32 0.72
C PHE A 90 -1.87 -9.75 0.94
N ASN A 91 -1.57 -10.67 0.02
CA ASN A 91 -1.93 -12.08 0.16
C ASN A 91 -1.31 -12.69 1.43
N HIS A 92 -0.05 -12.36 1.72
CA HIS A 92 0.63 -12.82 2.94
C HIS A 92 -0.06 -12.28 4.20
N HIS A 93 -0.50 -11.00 4.21
CA HIS A 93 -1.27 -10.45 5.33
C HIS A 93 -2.61 -11.14 5.52
N ILE A 94 -3.32 -11.48 4.42
CA ILE A 94 -4.56 -12.26 4.50
C ILE A 94 -4.30 -13.62 5.11
N ILE A 95 -3.35 -14.39 4.59
CA ILE A 95 -3.02 -15.73 5.10
C ILE A 95 -2.65 -15.65 6.58
N ARG A 96 -1.83 -14.66 6.98
CA ARG A 96 -1.50 -14.45 8.39
C ARG A 96 -2.71 -14.09 9.27
N SER A 97 -3.71 -13.43 8.72
CA SER A 97 -4.92 -13.10 9.48
C SER A 97 -5.79 -14.32 9.75
N PHE A 98 -5.68 -15.38 8.94
CA PHE A 98 -6.45 -16.60 9.01
C PHE A 98 -5.61 -17.83 9.34
N TYR A 99 -4.41 -17.67 9.92
CA TYR A 99 -3.49 -18.79 10.16
C TYR A 99 -4.10 -19.89 11.04
N ASN A 100 -4.93 -19.51 12.03
CA ASN A 100 -5.60 -20.46 12.92
C ASN A 100 -6.64 -21.32 12.16
N GLU A 101 -7.45 -20.68 11.32
CA GLU A 101 -8.48 -21.33 10.51
C GLU A 101 -7.87 -22.22 9.44
N LEU A 102 -6.68 -21.89 8.98
CA LEU A 102 -5.91 -22.65 8.00
C LEU A 102 -5.06 -23.77 8.64
N ASN A 103 -5.06 -23.89 9.98
CA ASN A 103 -4.21 -24.80 10.74
C ASN A 103 -2.71 -24.64 10.41
N LEU A 104 -2.26 -23.41 10.21
CA LEU A 104 -0.87 -23.08 9.99
C LEU A 104 -0.18 -22.74 11.30
N ASP A 105 1.14 -22.98 11.36
CA ASP A 105 1.97 -22.51 12.47
C ASP A 105 1.98 -20.97 12.50
N PRO A 106 1.90 -20.29 13.66
CA PRO A 106 2.06 -18.83 13.75
C PRO A 106 3.32 -18.29 13.07
N ASP A 107 4.39 -19.09 13.06
CA ASP A 107 5.67 -18.74 12.45
C ASP A 107 5.86 -19.33 11.04
N PHE A 108 4.77 -19.69 10.34
CA PHE A 108 4.86 -20.21 8.99
C PHE A 108 5.61 -19.26 8.05
N GLN A 109 6.38 -19.84 7.15
CA GLN A 109 7.11 -19.12 6.11
C GLN A 109 6.52 -19.42 4.74
N VAL A 110 6.39 -18.39 3.92
CA VAL A 110 6.00 -18.54 2.51
C VAL A 110 7.27 -18.69 1.69
N ILE A 111 7.43 -19.84 1.07
CA ILE A 111 8.55 -20.13 0.18
C ILE A 111 8.08 -19.86 -1.25
N ILE A 112 8.69 -18.89 -1.90
CA ILE A 112 8.38 -18.46 -3.28
C ILE A 112 9.20 -19.29 -4.28
N ASP A 113 10.44 -19.62 -3.92
CA ASP A 113 11.29 -20.48 -4.73
C ASP A 113 10.99 -21.94 -4.41
N THR A 114 10.39 -22.63 -5.36
CA THR A 114 9.94 -24.03 -5.19
C THR A 114 10.92 -25.04 -5.81
N GLU A 115 12.00 -24.60 -6.46
CA GLU A 115 12.93 -25.52 -7.15
C GLU A 115 13.57 -26.51 -6.17
N ASP A 116 14.10 -26.02 -5.05
CA ASP A 116 14.69 -26.86 -4.00
C ASP A 116 13.67 -27.85 -3.39
N ILE A 117 12.41 -27.42 -3.25
CA ILE A 117 11.35 -28.28 -2.69
C ILE A 117 10.95 -29.36 -3.67
N LEU A 118 10.88 -29.05 -4.95
CA LEU A 118 10.60 -30.01 -6.01
C LEU A 118 11.71 -31.05 -6.10
N ASP A 119 12.98 -30.65 -6.10
CA ASP A 119 14.11 -31.55 -6.11
C ASP A 119 14.14 -32.49 -4.91
N GLN A 120 13.91 -31.98 -3.70
CA GLN A 120 13.82 -32.79 -2.50
C GLN A 120 12.61 -33.76 -2.56
N SER A 121 11.49 -33.34 -3.13
CA SER A 121 10.29 -34.17 -3.26
C SER A 121 10.53 -35.32 -4.25
N VAL A 122 11.19 -35.03 -5.35
CA VAL A 122 11.58 -36.04 -6.36
C VAL A 122 12.55 -37.05 -5.74
N LEU A 123 13.59 -36.61 -5.03
CA LEU A 123 14.54 -37.46 -4.36
C LEU A 123 13.85 -38.40 -3.36
N ARG A 124 12.92 -37.93 -2.55
CA ARG A 124 12.14 -38.74 -1.61
C ARG A 124 11.29 -39.81 -2.31
N ILE A 125 10.73 -39.49 -3.47
CA ILE A 125 9.96 -40.49 -4.25
C ILE A 125 10.87 -41.60 -4.72
N PHE A 126 12.08 -41.28 -5.23
CA PHE A 126 13.03 -42.29 -5.65
C PHE A 126 13.52 -43.18 -4.49
N GLU A 127 13.84 -42.57 -3.34
CA GLU A 127 14.24 -43.31 -2.14
C GLU A 127 13.16 -44.32 -1.67
N ASN A 128 11.88 -43.94 -1.77
CA ASN A 128 10.79 -44.80 -1.39
C ASN A 128 10.57 -45.96 -2.38
N ILE A 129 10.86 -45.77 -3.66
CA ILE A 129 10.76 -46.82 -4.70
C ILE A 129 11.90 -47.85 -4.58
N GLU A 130 13.10 -47.43 -4.14
CA GLU A 130 14.23 -48.34 -3.94
C GLU A 130 14.13 -49.19 -2.68
N ASN A 131 13.24 -48.86 -1.73
CA ASN A 131 13.05 -49.57 -0.46
C ASN A 131 11.84 -50.50 -0.45
N ASP A 132 11.05 -50.59 -1.54
CA ASP A 132 9.98 -51.53 -1.78
C ASP A 132 10.43 -52.68 -2.71
#